data_3049065591fd248bc5115781e7268f4d
#
_entry.id   3049065591fd248bc5115781e7268f4d
#
_cell.length_a   1.000
_cell.length_b   1.000
_cell.length_c   1.000
_cell.angle_alpha   90.00
_cell.angle_beta   90.00
_cell.angle_gamma   90.00
#
_symmetry.space_group_name_H-M   'P 1'
#
loop_
_entity.id
_entity.type
_entity.pdbx_description
1 polymer ?
#
loop_
_entity_poly.entity_id
_entity_poly.type
_entity_poly.pdbx_seq_one_letter_code
_entity_poly.pdbx_strand_id
1 'polypeptide(L)'
;MDQKLDQQKVDRVSPGDSEPVARDFINAIGGRFGRFAQVGTQRFWTPLRVLITTSLVFLAMGFLTKANCIQGSRGTDGVVSLNWSGSRQYTSACYNDIVPLYGGRGIDAPGFPYAFSWQEGDLTRYMEYPVLGGIFQWFCGIITRFLYPVVDVIPFHTLPESGLYFIVTALALAFFWVLVIRMMVELTGNRVWDTVLVAASPLVAVHAFTNWDTPAIAAVIGAMLAVKRGNPLVAGVLIGAGTAFKLWPLYLLGAYLVLAVKNKNLKPFITMAAAAAVTWLVVNVPVMIAYPKAWNEFLRLNRERGAEWTTIYQVIDRNLPINLNDPVLLNVLSFGLFGASCVAILILGLKVQRTPRVAELAFLIVAAFLLFNKVWSPQYSLWLVPLAVLAFPQWKVLFPWMVTDAMVWPILMWHMLGTDNKGLPHEMLDLIVISRDAFIVVMIVGVIRQMLGRRADPVMDAHAGRDLLAGPFGAGGRRKALREVGWAQRFCWSPWPAFLWVFSVSAAHLPASCIRNRISRFGRCSASRLC
;
A
#
# COMPACT_ATOMS: atom_id res chain seq x y z
N MET A 1 -27.61 19.18 22.21
CA MET A 1 -26.46 19.19 21.30
C MET A 1 -25.32 18.30 21.82
N ASP A 2 -25.21 18.11 23.11
CA ASP A 2 -24.15 17.32 23.77
C ASP A 2 -24.30 15.79 23.64
N GLN A 3 -25.52 15.25 23.59
CA GLN A 3 -25.74 13.80 23.42
C GLN A 3 -25.25 13.22 22.07
N LYS A 4 -25.29 14.02 20.98
CA LYS A 4 -24.77 13.58 19.68
C LYS A 4 -23.23 13.57 19.59
N LEU A 5 -22.57 14.39 20.38
CA LEU A 5 -21.11 14.44 20.49
C LEU A 5 -20.57 13.27 21.32
N ASP A 6 -21.32 12.84 22.33
CA ASP A 6 -20.97 11.68 23.16
C ASP A 6 -21.13 10.35 22.40
N GLN A 7 -22.21 10.19 21.60
CA GLN A 7 -22.36 9.01 20.74
C GLN A 7 -21.26 8.89 19.69
N GLN A 8 -20.80 10.00 19.09
CA GLN A 8 -19.68 9.97 18.15
C GLN A 8 -18.34 9.57 18.80
N LYS A 9 -18.15 9.84 20.08
CA LYS A 9 -16.95 9.40 20.82
C LYS A 9 -17.01 7.91 21.15
N VAL A 10 -18.18 7.39 21.51
CA VAL A 10 -18.38 5.97 21.87
C VAL A 10 -18.18 5.08 20.64
N ASP A 11 -18.67 5.45 19.46
CA ASP A 11 -18.56 4.66 18.22
C ASP A 11 -17.11 4.50 17.70
N ARG A 12 -16.19 5.36 18.11
CA ARG A 12 -14.77 5.27 17.75
C ARG A 12 -13.97 4.29 18.60
N VAL A 13 -14.53 3.80 19.68
CA VAL A 13 -13.79 3.06 20.72
C VAL A 13 -14.11 1.58 20.70
N SER A 14 -15.31 1.21 20.32
CA SER A 14 -15.74 -0.19 20.30
C SER A 14 -15.74 -0.73 18.88
N PRO A 15 -15.26 -1.98 18.66
CA PRO A 15 -15.54 -2.70 17.44
C PRO A 15 -17.05 -2.71 17.22
N GLY A 16 -17.53 -2.43 16.01
CA GLY A 16 -18.95 -2.48 15.71
C GLY A 16 -19.52 -3.87 15.91
N ASP A 17 -20.83 -3.98 16.10
CA ASP A 17 -21.51 -5.28 16.25
C ASP A 17 -21.32 -6.20 15.04
N SER A 18 -20.95 -5.65 13.88
CA SER A 18 -20.56 -6.39 12.67
C SER A 18 -19.24 -7.14 12.79
N GLU A 19 -18.44 -6.89 13.84
CA GLU A 19 -17.09 -7.44 14.02
C GLU A 19 -16.96 -8.28 15.31
N PRO A 20 -17.76 -9.33 15.50
CA PRO A 20 -17.78 -10.10 16.73
C PRO A 20 -16.43 -10.78 17.01
N VAL A 21 -15.67 -11.18 15.97
CA VAL A 21 -14.36 -11.84 16.14
C VAL A 21 -13.34 -10.88 16.76
N ALA A 22 -13.28 -9.62 16.28
CA ALA A 22 -12.39 -8.63 16.88
C ALA A 22 -12.78 -8.32 18.33
N ARG A 23 -14.06 -8.21 18.61
CA ARG A 23 -14.58 -7.99 19.96
C ARG A 23 -14.28 -9.15 20.88
N ASP A 24 -14.49 -10.39 20.43
CA ASP A 24 -14.25 -11.59 21.20
C ASP A 24 -12.76 -11.79 21.48
N PHE A 25 -11.89 -11.52 20.49
CA PHE A 25 -10.43 -11.54 20.66
C PHE A 25 -9.97 -10.49 21.70
N ILE A 26 -10.46 -9.26 21.60
CA ILE A 26 -10.14 -8.19 22.55
C ILE A 26 -10.61 -8.56 23.96
N ASN A 27 -11.79 -9.18 24.09
CA ASN A 27 -12.30 -9.65 25.36
C ASN A 27 -11.44 -10.78 25.94
N ALA A 28 -10.90 -11.67 25.09
CA ALA A 28 -10.06 -12.79 25.50
C ALA A 28 -8.70 -12.34 26.04
N ILE A 29 -8.08 -11.31 25.44
CA ILE A 29 -6.71 -10.86 25.81
C ILE A 29 -6.68 -9.76 26.88
N GLY A 30 -7.76 -9.09 27.19
CA GLY A 30 -7.74 -7.97 28.15
C GLY A 30 -9.08 -7.54 28.70
N GLY A 31 -10.15 -8.28 28.40
CA GLY A 31 -11.50 -7.94 28.81
C GLY A 31 -12.16 -6.91 27.88
N ARG A 32 -13.32 -6.39 28.29
CA ARG A 32 -14.04 -5.39 27.50
C ARG A 32 -13.12 -4.23 27.16
N PHE A 33 -12.91 -3.97 25.87
CA PHE A 33 -11.99 -2.94 25.37
C PHE A 33 -12.25 -1.56 26.00
N GLY A 34 -13.51 -1.20 26.25
CA GLY A 34 -13.88 0.02 26.95
C GLY A 34 -13.48 0.07 28.44
N ARG A 35 -13.10 -1.05 29.04
CA ARG A 35 -12.72 -1.10 30.47
C ARG A 35 -11.26 -0.67 30.69
N PHE A 36 -10.37 -0.95 29.75
CA PHE A 36 -8.93 -0.66 29.84
C PHE A 36 -8.47 0.42 28.87
N ALA A 37 -9.20 0.67 27.79
CA ALA A 37 -8.91 1.69 26.81
C ALA A 37 -10.08 2.66 26.66
N GLN A 38 -10.32 3.50 27.66
CA GLN A 38 -11.21 4.64 27.51
C GLN A 38 -10.54 5.67 26.60
N VAL A 39 -10.95 5.69 25.33
CA VAL A 39 -10.49 6.69 24.38
C VAL A 39 -10.97 8.06 24.85
N GLY A 40 -10.02 8.99 24.96
CA GLY A 40 -10.26 10.34 25.48
C GLY A 40 -9.84 10.55 26.92
N THR A 41 -9.68 9.52 27.73
CA THR A 41 -9.16 9.63 29.09
C THR A 41 -7.68 9.25 29.21
N GLN A 42 -7.16 8.47 28.26
CA GLN A 42 -5.74 8.13 28.22
C GLN A 42 -4.94 9.18 27.44
N ARG A 43 -4.02 9.84 28.14
CA ARG A 43 -3.21 10.93 27.58
C ARG A 43 -2.22 10.48 26.53
N PHE A 44 -1.74 9.23 26.59
CA PHE A 44 -0.68 8.70 25.74
C PHE A 44 -1.22 7.72 24.68
N TRP A 45 -1.98 6.71 25.06
CA TRP A 45 -2.45 5.67 24.15
C TRP A 45 -3.72 6.11 23.39
N THR A 46 -3.51 6.71 22.23
CA THR A 46 -4.58 7.03 21.27
C THR A 46 -4.71 5.89 20.25
N PRO A 47 -5.85 5.72 19.57
CA PRO A 47 -5.99 4.73 18.48
C PRO A 47 -4.88 4.81 17.45
N LEU A 48 -4.48 6.01 17.06
CA LEU A 48 -3.38 6.23 16.12
C LEU A 48 -2.05 5.64 16.65
N ARG A 49 -1.70 5.90 17.90
CA ARG A 49 -0.44 5.39 18.49
C ARG A 49 -0.46 3.87 18.62
N VAL A 50 -1.58 3.29 19.06
CA VAL A 50 -1.74 1.83 19.12
C VAL A 50 -1.55 1.22 17.73
N LEU A 51 -2.22 1.76 16.71
CA LEU A 51 -2.14 1.24 15.34
C LEU A 51 -0.74 1.41 14.73
N ILE A 52 -0.06 2.54 14.97
CA ILE A 52 1.33 2.73 14.52
C ILE A 52 2.24 1.73 15.23
N THR A 53 2.14 1.58 16.55
CA THR A 53 2.96 0.62 17.31
C THR A 53 2.74 -0.81 16.81
N THR A 54 1.49 -1.21 16.61
CA THR A 54 1.15 -2.52 16.02
C THR A 54 1.77 -2.68 14.64
N SER A 55 1.68 -1.66 13.78
CA SER A 55 2.28 -1.67 12.45
C SER A 55 3.80 -1.80 12.51
N LEU A 56 4.47 -1.11 13.44
CA LEU A 56 5.92 -1.23 13.61
C LEU A 56 6.33 -2.64 14.03
N VAL A 57 5.53 -3.32 14.86
CA VAL A 57 5.78 -4.74 15.21
C VAL A 57 5.69 -5.63 13.97
N PHE A 58 4.65 -5.47 13.13
CA PHE A 58 4.50 -6.28 11.91
C PHE A 58 5.55 -5.94 10.84
N LEU A 59 5.98 -4.68 10.75
CA LEU A 59 7.11 -4.29 9.91
C LEU A 59 8.43 -4.90 10.43
N ALA A 60 8.66 -4.91 11.75
CA ALA A 60 9.82 -5.58 12.32
C ALA A 60 9.81 -7.09 12.03
N MET A 61 8.65 -7.76 12.14
CA MET A 61 8.50 -9.14 11.69
C MET A 61 8.84 -9.28 10.21
N GLY A 62 8.35 -8.36 9.35
CA GLY A 62 8.66 -8.34 7.91
C GLY A 62 10.16 -8.20 7.64
N PHE A 63 10.86 -7.36 8.38
CA PHE A 63 12.31 -7.26 8.30
C PHE A 63 13.00 -8.57 8.69
N LEU A 64 12.59 -9.16 9.82
CA LEU A 64 13.16 -10.42 10.31
C LEU A 64 12.95 -11.59 9.34
N THR A 65 11.82 -11.66 8.62
CA THR A 65 11.60 -12.68 7.59
C THR A 65 12.61 -12.59 6.43
N LYS A 66 13.25 -11.44 6.23
CA LYS A 66 14.26 -11.21 5.19
C LYS A 66 15.70 -11.25 5.72
N ALA A 67 15.90 -11.29 7.04
CA ALA A 67 17.21 -11.17 7.68
C ALA A 67 18.24 -12.21 7.22
N ASN A 68 17.81 -13.43 6.92
CA ASN A 68 18.71 -14.47 6.41
C ASN A 68 19.27 -14.15 5.01
N CYS A 69 18.58 -13.35 4.21
CA CYS A 69 18.98 -13.01 2.85
C CYS A 69 19.86 -11.75 2.74
N ILE A 70 20.09 -11.04 3.83
CA ILE A 70 20.98 -9.87 3.85
C ILE A 70 22.36 -10.16 4.46
N GLN A 71 22.61 -11.39 4.86
CA GLN A 71 23.88 -11.81 5.44
C GLN A 71 24.91 -12.07 4.34
N GLY A 72 26.14 -11.68 4.61
CA GLY A 72 27.28 -11.97 3.76
C GLY A 72 28.29 -12.91 4.42
N SER A 73 29.31 -13.23 3.67
CA SER A 73 30.52 -13.91 4.12
C SER A 73 31.75 -13.13 3.67
N ARG A 74 32.75 -13.09 4.51
CA ARG A 74 34.04 -12.46 4.17
C ARG A 74 34.87 -13.45 3.37
N GLY A 75 35.29 -13.04 2.16
CA GLY A 75 36.20 -13.79 1.32
C GLY A 75 37.65 -13.76 1.83
N THR A 76 38.51 -14.55 1.21
CA THR A 76 39.96 -14.59 1.49
C THR A 76 40.66 -13.27 1.13
N ASP A 77 40.06 -12.49 0.24
CA ASP A 77 40.46 -11.15 -0.15
C ASP A 77 40.03 -10.06 0.84
N GLY A 78 39.31 -10.45 1.91
CA GLY A 78 38.77 -9.53 2.90
C GLY A 78 37.46 -8.85 2.51
N VAL A 79 36.95 -9.05 1.29
CA VAL A 79 35.69 -8.45 0.81
C VAL A 79 34.49 -9.21 1.37
N VAL A 80 33.48 -8.47 1.82
CA VAL A 80 32.21 -9.05 2.29
C VAL A 80 31.23 -9.13 1.11
N SER A 81 30.91 -10.33 0.68
CA SER A 81 29.95 -10.61 -0.39
C SER A 81 28.69 -11.27 0.13
N LEU A 82 27.59 -11.14 -0.60
CA LEU A 82 26.30 -11.74 -0.28
C LEU A 82 26.44 -13.29 -0.24
N ASN A 83 25.92 -13.89 0.81
CA ASN A 83 25.96 -15.36 0.97
C ASN A 83 24.57 -15.99 0.86
N TRP A 84 24.28 -16.55 -0.31
CA TRP A 84 23.08 -17.35 -0.59
C TRP A 84 23.40 -18.84 -0.81
N SER A 85 24.50 -19.31 -0.24
CA SER A 85 24.87 -20.73 -0.30
C SER A 85 23.76 -21.63 0.26
N GLY A 86 23.63 -22.85 -0.28
CA GLY A 86 22.58 -23.79 0.08
C GLY A 86 21.16 -23.34 -0.26
N SER A 87 21.02 -22.51 -1.30
CA SER A 87 19.73 -21.96 -1.73
C SER A 87 18.97 -21.26 -0.59
N ARG A 88 19.72 -20.56 0.26
CA ARG A 88 19.21 -19.88 1.49
C ARG A 88 17.98 -19.03 1.20
N GLN A 89 17.94 -18.32 0.08
CA GLN A 89 16.83 -17.47 -0.34
C GLN A 89 15.50 -18.24 -0.43
N TYR A 90 15.57 -19.51 -0.81
CA TYR A 90 14.39 -20.37 -0.93
C TYR A 90 14.12 -21.16 0.35
N THR A 91 15.14 -21.79 0.94
CA THR A 91 14.99 -22.61 2.16
C THR A 91 14.46 -21.81 3.34
N SER A 92 14.90 -20.57 3.51
CA SER A 92 14.41 -19.63 4.55
C SER A 92 13.25 -18.77 4.10
N ALA A 93 12.76 -18.92 2.86
CA ALA A 93 11.73 -18.06 2.25
C ALA A 93 12.02 -16.55 2.38
N CYS A 94 13.30 -16.17 2.46
CA CYS A 94 13.73 -14.80 2.73
C CYS A 94 14.04 -14.00 1.46
N TYR A 95 13.86 -14.57 0.25
CA TYR A 95 14.06 -13.88 -1.01
C TYR A 95 13.34 -12.52 -1.02
N ASN A 96 13.96 -11.53 -1.62
CA ASN A 96 13.40 -10.22 -1.92
C ASN A 96 14.12 -9.66 -3.15
N ASP A 97 13.44 -8.80 -3.91
CA ASP A 97 14.00 -8.19 -5.12
C ASP A 97 15.04 -7.11 -4.80
N ILE A 98 15.01 -6.55 -3.59
CA ILE A 98 15.82 -5.39 -3.20
C ILE A 98 17.31 -5.75 -3.21
N VAL A 99 17.68 -6.88 -2.65
CA VAL A 99 19.09 -7.30 -2.50
C VAL A 99 19.75 -7.62 -3.84
N PRO A 100 19.21 -8.54 -4.67
CA PRO A 100 19.89 -8.94 -5.92
C PRO A 100 19.83 -7.84 -6.98
N LEU A 101 18.80 -6.99 -6.99
CA LEU A 101 18.67 -5.93 -7.98
C LEU A 101 19.57 -4.72 -7.67
N TYR A 102 20.19 -4.65 -6.50
CA TYR A 102 21.14 -3.60 -6.17
C TYR A 102 22.32 -3.59 -7.17
N GLY A 103 23.07 -4.69 -7.24
CA GLY A 103 24.12 -4.86 -8.25
C GLY A 103 23.57 -5.17 -9.65
N GLY A 104 22.51 -6.01 -9.72
CA GLY A 104 21.94 -6.44 -10.99
C GLY A 104 21.31 -5.33 -11.84
N ARG A 105 21.11 -4.13 -11.30
CA ARG A 105 20.56 -2.95 -12.01
C ARG A 105 21.50 -1.74 -11.95
N GLY A 106 22.76 -1.95 -11.55
CA GLY A 106 23.77 -0.88 -11.46
C GLY A 106 23.43 0.20 -10.44
N ILE A 107 22.65 -0.12 -9.42
CA ILE A 107 22.34 0.82 -8.32
C ILE A 107 23.54 1.01 -7.40
N ASP A 108 24.42 0.02 -7.35
CA ASP A 108 25.71 0.02 -6.65
C ASP A 108 26.76 0.93 -7.32
N ALA A 109 26.59 1.22 -8.62
CA ALA A 109 27.49 2.06 -9.39
C ALA A 109 27.10 3.56 -9.33
N PRO A 110 28.06 4.47 -9.51
CA PRO A 110 27.76 5.89 -9.70
C PRO A 110 27.07 6.11 -11.06
N GLY A 111 26.17 7.10 -11.12
CA GLY A 111 25.46 7.45 -12.35
C GLY A 111 23.96 7.42 -12.20
N PHE A 112 23.26 7.77 -13.27
CA PHE A 112 21.80 7.79 -13.31
C PHE A 112 21.26 6.41 -13.72
N PRO A 113 20.26 5.84 -13.05
CA PRO A 113 19.86 4.45 -13.24
C PRO A 113 19.37 4.14 -14.67
N TYR A 114 18.80 5.10 -15.38
CA TYR A 114 18.34 4.93 -16.76
C TYR A 114 19.46 5.09 -17.81
N ALA A 115 20.65 5.54 -17.40
CA ALA A 115 21.85 5.54 -18.24
C ALA A 115 22.59 4.20 -18.20
N PHE A 116 22.31 3.36 -17.20
CA PHE A 116 22.94 2.05 -17.05
C PHE A 116 22.27 1.00 -17.94
N SER A 117 23.07 0.09 -18.51
CA SER A 117 22.60 -1.06 -19.27
C SER A 117 23.48 -2.28 -19.00
N TRP A 118 22.94 -3.46 -19.17
CA TRP A 118 23.68 -4.73 -19.07
C TRP A 118 23.28 -5.68 -20.20
N GLN A 119 24.10 -6.69 -20.44
CA GLN A 119 23.81 -7.72 -21.43
C GLN A 119 23.19 -8.93 -20.72
N GLU A 120 22.12 -9.46 -21.31
CA GLU A 120 21.49 -10.72 -20.92
C GLU A 120 21.34 -11.57 -22.18
N GLY A 121 22.32 -12.45 -22.42
CA GLY A 121 22.50 -13.07 -23.73
C GLY A 121 22.77 -12.04 -24.82
N ASP A 122 21.98 -12.08 -25.90
CA ASP A 122 22.08 -11.13 -27.01
C ASP A 122 21.26 -9.84 -26.79
N LEU A 123 20.58 -9.73 -25.64
CA LEU A 123 19.71 -8.59 -25.37
C LEU A 123 20.39 -7.57 -24.46
N THR A 124 20.39 -6.31 -24.89
CA THR A 124 20.73 -5.19 -24.01
C THR A 124 19.52 -4.83 -23.17
N ARG A 125 19.68 -4.90 -21.84
CA ARG A 125 18.66 -4.63 -20.85
C ARG A 125 18.92 -3.28 -20.15
N TYR A 126 17.87 -2.69 -19.65
CA TYR A 126 17.88 -1.40 -18.97
C TYR A 126 17.03 -1.48 -17.69
N MET A 127 16.95 -0.36 -16.94
CA MET A 127 16.09 -0.24 -15.76
C MET A 127 14.64 -0.60 -16.10
N GLU A 128 14.13 -1.64 -15.46
CA GLU A 128 12.82 -2.25 -15.75
C GLU A 128 11.65 -1.65 -14.91
N TYR A 129 11.94 -0.68 -14.06
CA TYR A 129 10.93 -0.03 -13.22
C TYR A 129 10.47 1.29 -13.85
N PRO A 130 9.21 1.74 -13.58
CA PRO A 130 8.79 3.09 -13.95
C PRO A 130 9.68 4.15 -13.31
N VAL A 131 9.75 5.34 -13.95
CA VAL A 131 10.77 6.36 -13.70
C VAL A 131 10.95 6.72 -12.22
N LEU A 132 9.86 7.02 -11.51
CA LEU A 132 9.95 7.40 -10.10
C LEU A 132 10.36 6.23 -9.21
N GLY A 133 9.99 5.00 -9.59
CA GLY A 133 10.43 3.77 -8.91
C GLY A 133 11.94 3.55 -9.04
N GLY A 134 12.50 3.72 -10.24
CA GLY A 134 13.94 3.63 -10.47
C GLY A 134 14.71 4.75 -9.75
N ILE A 135 14.21 5.99 -9.78
CA ILE A 135 14.80 7.11 -9.04
C ILE A 135 14.80 6.86 -7.52
N PHE A 136 13.72 6.28 -6.97
CA PHE A 136 13.65 5.94 -5.56
C PHE A 136 14.71 4.89 -5.18
N GLN A 137 14.86 3.84 -5.98
CA GLN A 137 15.89 2.81 -5.78
C GLN A 137 17.29 3.43 -5.82
N TRP A 138 17.57 4.26 -6.82
CA TRP A 138 18.84 4.97 -6.96
C TRP A 138 19.14 5.89 -5.78
N PHE A 139 18.14 6.63 -5.28
CA PHE A 139 18.30 7.48 -4.11
C PHE A 139 18.68 6.67 -2.87
N CYS A 140 18.02 5.53 -2.63
CA CYS A 140 18.42 4.59 -1.57
C CYS A 140 19.86 4.08 -1.79
N GLY A 141 20.26 3.82 -3.05
CA GLY A 141 21.62 3.43 -3.42
C GLY A 141 22.66 4.51 -3.11
N ILE A 142 22.37 5.79 -3.39
CA ILE A 142 23.26 6.90 -3.00
C ILE A 142 23.50 6.92 -1.49
N ILE A 143 22.42 6.82 -0.70
CA ILE A 143 22.54 6.79 0.76
C ILE A 143 23.39 5.60 1.21
N THR A 144 23.17 4.44 0.60
CA THR A 144 23.93 3.22 0.94
C THR A 144 25.42 3.39 0.65
N ARG A 145 25.80 3.83 -0.55
CA ARG A 145 27.21 4.07 -0.91
C ARG A 145 27.86 5.12 -0.02
N PHE A 146 27.13 6.12 0.42
CA PHE A 146 27.62 7.12 1.37
C PHE A 146 27.87 6.55 2.77
N LEU A 147 27.01 5.63 3.22
CA LEU A 147 27.10 5.04 4.57
C LEU A 147 28.00 3.82 4.64
N TYR A 148 28.16 3.07 3.54
CA TYR A 148 28.86 1.78 3.57
C TYR A 148 30.33 1.87 4.01
N PRO A 149 31.13 2.90 3.66
CA PRO A 149 32.50 3.03 4.17
C PRO A 149 32.58 3.07 5.71
N VAL A 150 31.53 3.56 6.39
CA VAL A 150 31.47 3.56 7.86
C VAL A 150 31.23 2.16 8.40
N VAL A 151 30.46 1.34 7.69
CA VAL A 151 30.21 -0.06 8.05
C VAL A 151 31.45 -0.91 7.79
N ASP A 152 32.14 -0.65 6.68
CA ASP A 152 33.30 -1.44 6.24
C ASP A 152 34.50 -1.31 7.19
N VAL A 153 34.63 -0.21 7.95
CA VAL A 153 35.67 -0.07 8.98
C VAL A 153 35.39 -0.83 10.27
N ILE A 154 34.17 -1.38 10.44
CA ILE A 154 33.83 -2.18 11.64
C ILE A 154 34.51 -3.56 11.53
N PRO A 155 35.41 -3.92 12.48
CA PRO A 155 36.06 -5.22 12.41
C PRO A 155 35.06 -6.38 12.44
N PHE A 156 35.34 -7.40 11.64
CA PHE A 156 34.57 -8.67 11.61
C PHE A 156 33.09 -8.54 11.23
N HIS A 157 32.63 -7.41 10.68
CA HIS A 157 31.26 -7.33 10.16
C HIS A 157 31.06 -8.32 9.00
N THR A 158 29.83 -8.79 8.83
CA THR A 158 29.38 -9.68 7.75
C THR A 158 28.25 -9.08 6.93
N LEU A 159 28.01 -7.77 7.05
CA LEU A 159 26.97 -7.07 6.29
C LEU A 159 27.55 -6.61 4.95
N PRO A 160 27.11 -7.19 3.81
CA PRO A 160 27.53 -6.72 2.50
C PRO A 160 26.85 -5.37 2.16
N GLU A 161 27.36 -4.67 1.18
CA GLU A 161 26.79 -3.39 0.74
C GLU A 161 25.33 -3.53 0.32
N SER A 162 24.98 -4.61 -0.42
CA SER A 162 23.60 -4.94 -0.78
C SER A 162 22.70 -5.19 0.44
N GLY A 163 23.26 -5.70 1.54
CA GLY A 163 22.55 -5.85 2.82
C GLY A 163 22.26 -4.50 3.47
N LEU A 164 23.22 -3.56 3.44
CA LEU A 164 22.99 -2.19 3.90
C LEU A 164 21.95 -1.47 3.02
N TYR A 165 22.01 -1.69 1.69
CA TYR A 165 20.99 -1.17 0.77
C TYR A 165 19.58 -1.66 1.11
N PHE A 166 19.46 -2.94 1.47
CA PHE A 166 18.20 -3.48 1.96
C PHE A 166 17.72 -2.74 3.22
N ILE A 167 18.60 -2.51 4.21
CA ILE A 167 18.24 -1.81 5.45
C ILE A 167 17.76 -0.38 5.17
N VAL A 168 18.50 0.38 4.37
CA VAL A 168 18.14 1.76 3.97
C VAL A 168 16.79 1.78 3.27
N THR A 169 16.60 0.87 2.31
CA THR A 169 15.35 0.74 1.56
C THR A 169 14.20 0.33 2.47
N ALA A 170 14.40 -0.64 3.36
CA ALA A 170 13.37 -1.11 4.29
C ALA A 170 12.91 0.01 5.25
N LEU A 171 13.81 0.86 5.74
CA LEU A 171 13.45 2.03 6.55
C LEU A 171 12.58 3.03 5.76
N ALA A 172 12.94 3.30 4.50
CA ALA A 172 12.14 4.16 3.63
C ALA A 172 10.76 3.56 3.33
N LEU A 173 10.67 2.26 3.04
CA LEU A 173 9.41 1.55 2.81
C LEU A 173 8.53 1.51 4.07
N ALA A 174 9.13 1.28 5.24
CA ALA A 174 8.44 1.32 6.53
C ALA A 174 7.85 2.71 6.81
N PHE A 175 8.58 3.77 6.50
CA PHE A 175 8.07 5.14 6.61
C PHE A 175 6.79 5.33 5.77
N PHE A 176 6.77 4.90 4.50
CA PHE A 176 5.58 4.99 3.66
C PHE A 176 4.42 4.15 4.20
N TRP A 177 4.70 2.96 4.76
CA TRP A 177 3.63 2.16 5.36
C TRP A 177 3.05 2.80 6.63
N VAL A 178 3.88 3.40 7.47
CA VAL A 178 3.40 4.18 8.64
C VAL A 178 2.53 5.37 8.19
N LEU A 179 2.89 6.03 7.08
CA LEU A 179 2.02 7.05 6.48
C LEU A 179 0.67 6.47 6.02
N VAL A 180 0.65 5.25 5.44
CA VAL A 180 -0.61 4.56 5.11
C VAL A 180 -1.46 4.38 6.36
N ILE A 181 -0.91 3.86 7.46
CA ILE A 181 -1.65 3.69 8.71
C ILE A 181 -2.19 5.03 9.23
N ARG A 182 -1.36 6.08 9.24
CA ARG A 182 -1.77 7.44 9.63
C ARG A 182 -2.97 7.93 8.82
N MET A 183 -2.95 7.71 7.50
CA MET A 183 -4.03 8.12 6.60
C MET A 183 -5.26 7.23 6.76
N MET A 184 -5.09 5.93 6.94
CA MET A 184 -6.19 4.96 7.15
C MET A 184 -7.02 5.29 8.39
N VAL A 185 -6.38 5.68 9.50
CA VAL A 185 -7.08 6.14 10.72
C VAL A 185 -8.08 7.26 10.43
N GLU A 186 -7.72 8.18 9.53
CA GLU A 186 -8.64 9.26 9.14
C GLU A 186 -9.70 8.77 8.12
N LEU A 187 -9.33 7.90 7.20
CA LEU A 187 -10.25 7.40 6.17
C LEU A 187 -11.33 6.49 6.74
N THR A 188 -11.01 5.65 7.69
CA THR A 188 -11.96 4.72 8.34
C THR A 188 -12.98 5.42 9.25
N GLY A 189 -12.70 6.65 9.69
CA GLY A 189 -13.64 7.46 10.47
C GLY A 189 -14.10 6.78 11.77
N ASN A 190 -15.40 6.52 11.91
CA ASN A 190 -15.98 5.87 13.08
C ASN A 190 -15.57 4.39 13.23
N ARG A 191 -15.02 3.79 12.16
CA ARG A 191 -14.52 2.41 12.15
C ARG A 191 -12.99 2.34 12.24
N VAL A 192 -12.38 3.21 13.04
CA VAL A 192 -10.92 3.35 13.16
C VAL A 192 -10.20 2.03 13.47
N TRP A 193 -10.85 1.11 14.19
CA TRP A 193 -10.28 -0.18 14.57
C TRP A 193 -10.22 -1.20 13.43
N ASP A 194 -10.94 -0.99 12.33
CA ASP A 194 -10.75 -1.81 11.13
C ASP A 194 -9.34 -1.62 10.55
N THR A 195 -8.67 -0.50 10.87
CA THR A 195 -7.27 -0.25 10.49
C THR A 195 -6.30 -1.27 11.13
N VAL A 196 -6.71 -2.01 12.17
CA VAL A 196 -5.92 -3.13 12.73
C VAL A 196 -5.62 -4.16 11.63
N LEU A 197 -6.58 -4.47 10.76
CA LEU A 197 -6.38 -5.40 9.63
C LEU A 197 -5.30 -4.92 8.65
N VAL A 198 -5.06 -3.61 8.57
CA VAL A 198 -3.96 -3.05 7.77
C VAL A 198 -2.66 -3.07 8.57
N ALA A 199 -2.71 -2.64 9.83
CA ALA A 199 -1.54 -2.50 10.70
C ALA A 199 -0.94 -3.87 11.10
N ALA A 200 -1.79 -4.86 11.37
CA ALA A 200 -1.45 -6.23 11.79
C ALA A 200 -1.68 -7.25 10.66
N SER A 201 -1.58 -6.84 9.40
CA SER A 201 -1.78 -7.76 8.28
C SER A 201 -0.63 -8.77 8.19
N PRO A 202 -0.91 -10.08 8.12
CA PRO A 202 0.09 -11.10 7.80
C PRO A 202 0.84 -10.81 6.49
N LEU A 203 0.18 -10.19 5.50
CA LEU A 203 0.79 -9.78 4.24
C LEU A 203 1.89 -8.73 4.44
N VAL A 204 1.76 -7.84 5.44
CA VAL A 204 2.81 -6.87 5.78
C VAL A 204 4.03 -7.57 6.36
N ALA A 205 3.82 -8.54 7.25
CA ALA A 205 4.92 -9.34 7.83
C ALA A 205 5.68 -10.18 6.79
N VAL A 206 5.09 -10.45 5.62
CA VAL A 206 5.75 -11.23 4.56
C VAL A 206 6.27 -10.33 3.44
N HIS A 207 5.49 -9.32 3.02
CA HIS A 207 5.70 -8.63 1.75
C HIS A 207 6.13 -7.16 1.85
N ALA A 208 6.12 -6.53 3.05
CA ALA A 208 6.47 -5.11 3.17
C ALA A 208 7.84 -4.76 2.58
N PHE A 209 8.78 -5.71 2.60
CA PHE A 209 10.16 -5.56 2.15
C PHE A 209 10.56 -6.56 1.06
N THR A 210 9.59 -7.09 0.32
CA THR A 210 9.87 -7.97 -0.83
C THR A 210 10.25 -7.15 -2.06
N ASN A 211 9.58 -6.02 -2.26
CA ASN A 211 9.76 -5.10 -3.40
C ASN A 211 9.33 -3.68 -2.97
N TRP A 212 9.41 -2.70 -3.86
CA TRP A 212 9.15 -1.28 -3.59
C TRP A 212 7.66 -0.90 -3.76
N ASP A 213 6.72 -1.55 -3.04
CA ASP A 213 5.28 -1.35 -3.24
C ASP A 213 4.66 -0.23 -2.37
N THR A 214 5.18 -0.05 -1.16
CA THR A 214 4.56 0.82 -0.15
C THR A 214 4.45 2.30 -0.54
N PRO A 215 5.37 2.92 -1.34
CA PRO A 215 5.18 4.30 -1.81
C PRO A 215 3.98 4.47 -2.73
N ALA A 216 3.74 3.51 -3.63
CA ALA A 216 2.57 3.55 -4.52
C ALA A 216 1.26 3.38 -3.74
N ILE A 217 1.24 2.50 -2.72
CA ILE A 217 0.11 2.35 -1.80
C ILE A 217 -0.14 3.65 -1.04
N ALA A 218 0.91 4.28 -0.51
CA ALA A 218 0.80 5.56 0.18
C ALA A 218 0.25 6.66 -0.73
N ALA A 219 0.64 6.69 -2.00
CA ALA A 219 0.12 7.63 -2.98
C ALA A 219 -1.40 7.44 -3.22
N VAL A 220 -1.88 6.19 -3.38
CA VAL A 220 -3.31 5.89 -3.56
C VAL A 220 -4.14 6.28 -2.33
N ILE A 221 -3.70 5.87 -1.15
CA ILE A 221 -4.41 6.18 0.10
C ILE A 221 -4.36 7.68 0.39
N GLY A 222 -3.23 8.34 0.09
CA GLY A 222 -3.09 9.79 0.15
C GLY A 222 -4.02 10.52 -0.82
N ALA A 223 -4.19 10.00 -2.05
CA ALA A 223 -5.12 10.55 -3.03
C ALA A 223 -6.58 10.44 -2.55
N MET A 224 -6.98 9.30 -1.99
CA MET A 224 -8.30 9.13 -1.39
C MET A 224 -8.52 10.11 -0.22
N LEU A 225 -7.50 10.33 0.60
CA LEU A 225 -7.55 11.30 1.69
C LEU A 225 -7.66 12.75 1.16
N ALA A 226 -6.92 13.09 0.11
CA ALA A 226 -7.00 14.40 -0.53
C ALA A 226 -8.41 14.67 -1.09
N VAL A 227 -9.05 13.69 -1.72
CA VAL A 227 -10.44 13.80 -2.17
C VAL A 227 -11.40 13.96 -0.99
N LYS A 228 -11.27 13.16 0.07
CA LYS A 228 -12.06 13.32 1.31
C LYS A 228 -11.97 14.75 1.85
N ARG A 229 -10.81 15.38 1.77
CA ARG A 229 -10.55 16.76 2.19
C ARG A 229 -10.96 17.81 1.14
N GLY A 230 -11.60 17.39 0.04
CA GLY A 230 -12.10 18.29 -1.00
C GLY A 230 -11.03 18.84 -1.95
N ASN A 231 -9.87 18.19 -2.04
CA ASN A 231 -8.76 18.66 -2.89
C ASN A 231 -8.45 17.67 -4.04
N PRO A 232 -9.21 17.72 -5.17
CA PRO A 232 -8.99 16.83 -6.31
C PRO A 232 -7.66 17.09 -7.04
N LEU A 233 -7.10 18.29 -6.96
CA LEU A 233 -5.81 18.61 -7.58
C LEU A 233 -4.68 17.83 -6.89
N VAL A 234 -4.59 17.88 -5.55
CA VAL A 234 -3.59 17.11 -4.80
C VAL A 234 -3.80 15.61 -4.99
N ALA A 235 -5.05 15.13 -5.07
CA ALA A 235 -5.34 13.75 -5.40
C ALA A 235 -4.76 13.36 -6.77
N GLY A 236 -4.94 14.21 -7.78
CA GLY A 236 -4.37 14.00 -9.12
C GLY A 236 -2.83 13.95 -9.10
N VAL A 237 -2.18 14.88 -8.40
CA VAL A 237 -0.71 14.87 -8.24
C VAL A 237 -0.23 13.55 -7.61
N LEU A 238 -0.90 13.08 -6.55
CA LEU A 238 -0.54 11.82 -5.90
C LEU A 238 -0.79 10.61 -6.79
N ILE A 239 -1.89 10.58 -7.57
CA ILE A 239 -2.15 9.52 -8.55
C ILE A 239 -1.06 9.53 -9.64
N GLY A 240 -0.72 10.70 -10.19
CA GLY A 240 0.31 10.83 -11.22
C GLY A 240 1.69 10.38 -10.73
N ALA A 241 2.10 10.81 -9.54
CA ALA A 241 3.35 10.38 -8.91
C ALA A 241 3.33 8.87 -8.60
N GLY A 242 2.23 8.36 -8.02
CA GLY A 242 2.05 6.93 -7.79
C GLY A 242 2.13 6.11 -9.07
N THR A 243 1.52 6.59 -10.18
CA THR A 243 1.57 5.94 -11.50
C THR A 243 2.98 5.97 -12.09
N ALA A 244 3.74 7.04 -11.88
CA ALA A 244 5.14 7.12 -12.27
C ALA A 244 6.05 6.23 -11.40
N PHE A 245 5.56 5.76 -10.25
CA PHE A 245 6.25 4.81 -9.37
C PHE A 245 5.89 3.35 -9.69
N LYS A 246 4.59 3.05 -9.83
CA LYS A 246 3.99 1.78 -10.29
C LYS A 246 2.68 2.08 -11.01
N LEU A 247 2.32 1.31 -12.04
CA LEU A 247 1.19 1.62 -12.92
C LEU A 247 -0.18 1.64 -12.22
N TRP A 248 -0.41 0.75 -11.25
CA TRP A 248 -1.73 0.49 -10.67
C TRP A 248 -2.44 1.69 -9.98
N PRO A 249 -1.77 2.71 -9.42
CA PRO A 249 -2.44 3.91 -8.90
C PRO A 249 -3.34 4.63 -9.91
N LEU A 250 -3.05 4.49 -11.20
CA LEU A 250 -3.88 5.01 -12.29
C LEU A 250 -5.33 4.50 -12.23
N TYR A 251 -5.54 3.27 -11.74
CA TYR A 251 -6.84 2.63 -11.68
C TYR A 251 -7.82 3.35 -10.74
N LEU A 252 -7.31 4.13 -9.79
CA LEU A 252 -8.15 4.95 -8.92
C LEU A 252 -8.95 6.01 -9.70
N LEU A 253 -8.44 6.49 -10.84
CA LEU A 253 -9.19 7.37 -11.74
C LEU A 253 -10.47 6.70 -12.24
N GLY A 254 -10.46 5.39 -12.51
CA GLY A 254 -11.65 4.64 -12.92
C GLY A 254 -12.77 4.70 -11.88
N ALA A 255 -12.43 4.52 -10.59
CA ALA A 255 -13.41 4.61 -9.50
C ALA A 255 -14.04 6.01 -9.40
N TYR A 256 -13.25 7.06 -9.48
CA TYR A 256 -13.75 8.44 -9.43
C TYR A 256 -14.48 8.84 -10.71
N LEU A 257 -14.14 8.28 -11.88
CA LEU A 257 -14.90 8.48 -13.12
C LEU A 257 -16.33 7.99 -12.98
N VAL A 258 -16.53 6.76 -12.45
CA VAL A 258 -17.87 6.22 -12.21
C VAL A 258 -18.70 7.16 -11.35
N LEU A 259 -18.13 7.68 -10.24
CA LEU A 259 -18.82 8.63 -9.36
C LEU A 259 -19.11 9.96 -10.06
N ALA A 260 -18.15 10.49 -10.82
CA ALA A 260 -18.29 11.75 -11.56
C ALA A 260 -19.40 11.69 -12.59
N VAL A 261 -19.49 10.59 -13.34
CA VAL A 261 -20.55 10.35 -14.34
C VAL A 261 -21.90 10.16 -13.66
N LYS A 262 -21.98 9.26 -12.64
CA LYS A 262 -23.23 8.99 -11.91
C LYS A 262 -23.83 10.23 -11.28
N ASN A 263 -23.00 11.06 -10.64
CA ASN A 263 -23.43 12.27 -9.95
C ASN A 263 -23.40 13.54 -10.84
N LYS A 264 -23.13 13.39 -12.15
CA LYS A 264 -23.07 14.48 -13.16
C LYS A 264 -22.16 15.62 -12.72
N ASN A 265 -21.00 15.31 -12.11
CA ASN A 265 -20.03 16.28 -11.60
C ASN A 265 -18.62 15.96 -12.11
N LEU A 266 -18.38 16.26 -13.39
CA LEU A 266 -17.12 15.96 -14.08
C LEU A 266 -15.98 16.93 -13.73
N LYS A 267 -16.28 18.16 -13.27
CA LYS A 267 -15.23 19.18 -13.02
C LYS A 267 -14.13 18.72 -12.06
N PRO A 268 -14.42 18.16 -10.86
CA PRO A 268 -13.37 17.64 -9.98
C PRO A 268 -12.58 16.50 -10.61
N PHE A 269 -13.23 15.65 -11.43
CA PHE A 269 -12.57 14.55 -12.12
C PHE A 269 -11.58 15.08 -13.17
N ILE A 270 -11.99 16.03 -14.01
CA ILE A 270 -11.11 16.64 -15.01
C ILE A 270 -9.91 17.29 -14.35
N THR A 271 -10.10 18.03 -13.23
CA THR A 271 -8.99 18.62 -12.46
C THR A 271 -8.04 17.53 -11.95
N MET A 272 -8.56 16.44 -11.40
CA MET A 272 -7.76 15.34 -10.87
C MET A 272 -7.01 14.60 -12.00
N ALA A 273 -7.70 14.28 -13.10
CA ALA A 273 -7.11 13.58 -14.24
C ALA A 273 -6.03 14.43 -14.93
N ALA A 274 -6.29 15.73 -15.12
CA ALA A 274 -5.31 16.65 -15.68
C ALA A 274 -4.07 16.78 -14.78
N ALA A 275 -4.26 16.92 -13.46
CA ALA A 275 -3.14 16.97 -12.51
C ALA A 275 -2.34 15.66 -12.51
N ALA A 276 -3.01 14.49 -12.61
CA ALA A 276 -2.35 13.20 -12.70
C ALA A 276 -1.52 13.08 -13.99
N ALA A 277 -2.09 13.48 -15.13
CA ALA A 277 -1.40 13.47 -16.42
C ALA A 277 -0.18 14.41 -16.42
N VAL A 278 -0.34 15.64 -15.95
CA VAL A 278 0.76 16.62 -15.88
C VAL A 278 1.88 16.11 -14.97
N THR A 279 1.55 15.59 -13.79
CA THR A 279 2.57 15.06 -12.87
C THR A 279 3.30 13.87 -13.48
N TRP A 280 2.58 12.96 -14.12
CA TRP A 280 3.20 11.82 -14.80
C TRP A 280 4.11 12.27 -15.94
N LEU A 281 3.68 13.24 -16.75
CA LEU A 281 4.48 13.80 -17.85
C LEU A 281 5.75 14.48 -17.34
N VAL A 282 5.65 15.31 -16.29
CA VAL A 282 6.81 15.99 -15.68
C VAL A 282 7.88 14.99 -15.24
N VAL A 283 7.47 13.85 -14.69
CA VAL A 283 8.39 12.80 -14.25
C VAL A 283 8.98 12.00 -15.44
N ASN A 284 8.14 11.64 -16.40
CA ASN A 284 8.53 10.68 -17.45
C ASN A 284 9.20 11.33 -18.67
N VAL A 285 8.74 12.52 -19.12
CA VAL A 285 9.21 13.13 -20.36
C VAL A 285 10.72 13.40 -20.37
N PRO A 286 11.37 13.89 -19.29
CA PRO A 286 12.82 14.07 -19.29
C PRO A 286 13.59 12.77 -19.56
N VAL A 287 13.12 11.65 -18.95
CA VAL A 287 13.76 10.33 -19.15
C VAL A 287 13.43 9.76 -20.53
N MET A 288 12.20 9.96 -21.03
CA MET A 288 11.81 9.57 -22.40
C MET A 288 12.71 10.21 -23.47
N ILE A 289 13.06 11.49 -23.27
CA ILE A 289 13.91 12.23 -24.23
C ILE A 289 15.37 11.83 -24.09
N ALA A 290 15.89 11.77 -22.86
CA ALA A 290 17.31 11.52 -22.61
C ALA A 290 17.70 10.04 -22.76
N TYR A 291 16.80 9.11 -22.40
CA TYR A 291 17.05 7.67 -22.34
C TYR A 291 15.86 6.85 -22.90
N PRO A 292 15.50 7.02 -24.19
CA PRO A 292 14.27 6.43 -24.76
C PRO A 292 14.23 4.90 -24.69
N LYS A 293 15.36 4.22 -24.90
CA LYS A 293 15.45 2.75 -24.81
C LYS A 293 15.20 2.27 -23.38
N ALA A 294 15.83 2.91 -22.40
CA ALA A 294 15.66 2.57 -20.99
C ALA A 294 14.24 2.88 -20.48
N TRP A 295 13.64 4.00 -20.92
CA TRP A 295 12.26 4.30 -20.59
C TRP A 295 11.27 3.27 -21.15
N ASN A 296 11.53 2.76 -22.37
CA ASN A 296 10.66 1.77 -23.00
C ASN A 296 10.84 0.35 -22.43
N GLU A 297 11.91 0.08 -21.66
CA GLU A 297 12.23 -1.26 -21.12
C GLU A 297 11.09 -1.82 -20.26
N PHE A 298 10.49 -1.01 -19.40
CA PHE A 298 9.32 -1.41 -18.61
C PHE A 298 8.17 -1.93 -19.49
N LEU A 299 7.87 -1.24 -20.59
CA LEU A 299 6.79 -1.64 -21.51
C LEU A 299 7.17 -2.89 -22.31
N ARG A 300 8.43 -2.97 -22.78
CA ARG A 300 8.96 -4.12 -23.51
C ARG A 300 8.89 -5.38 -22.66
N LEU A 301 9.43 -5.32 -21.43
CA LEU A 301 9.43 -6.45 -20.50
C LEU A 301 8.01 -6.95 -20.22
N ASN A 302 7.09 -6.03 -19.93
CA ASN A 302 5.69 -6.41 -19.64
C ASN A 302 4.97 -6.98 -20.86
N ARG A 303 5.38 -6.65 -22.09
CA ARG A 303 4.81 -7.22 -23.31
C ARG A 303 5.33 -8.63 -23.57
N GLU A 304 6.63 -8.85 -23.36
CA GLU A 304 7.33 -10.08 -23.76
C GLU A 304 7.28 -11.19 -22.72
N ARG A 305 7.11 -10.85 -21.42
CA ARG A 305 7.09 -11.86 -20.35
C ARG A 305 5.87 -12.77 -20.40
N GLY A 306 6.08 -14.04 -20.06
CA GLY A 306 5.04 -15.05 -19.86
C GLY A 306 4.23 -14.84 -18.58
N ALA A 307 3.44 -15.85 -18.22
CA ALA A 307 2.66 -15.87 -16.99
C ALA A 307 3.57 -16.01 -15.76
N GLU A 308 3.29 -15.23 -14.72
CA GLU A 308 3.97 -15.34 -13.43
C GLU A 308 3.52 -16.61 -12.69
N TRP A 309 4.41 -17.21 -11.89
CA TRP A 309 4.21 -18.47 -11.18
C TRP A 309 2.90 -18.56 -10.37
N THR A 310 2.43 -17.46 -9.84
CA THR A 310 1.27 -17.38 -8.94
C THR A 310 0.02 -16.81 -9.60
N THR A 311 -0.09 -16.90 -10.94
CA THR A 311 -1.28 -16.50 -11.69
C THR A 311 -2.16 -17.70 -12.03
N ILE A 312 -3.45 -17.45 -12.22
CA ILE A 312 -4.37 -18.49 -12.67
C ILE A 312 -3.98 -19.05 -14.06
N TYR A 313 -3.35 -18.23 -14.92
CA TYR A 313 -2.84 -18.68 -16.20
C TYR A 313 -1.78 -19.78 -16.06
N GLN A 314 -0.83 -19.59 -15.11
CA GLN A 314 0.20 -20.57 -14.86
C GLN A 314 -0.34 -21.84 -14.19
N VAL A 315 -1.39 -21.72 -13.34
CA VAL A 315 -2.09 -22.88 -12.79
C VAL A 315 -2.74 -23.69 -13.91
N ILE A 316 -3.41 -23.03 -14.86
CA ILE A 316 -4.05 -23.68 -16.01
C ILE A 316 -2.98 -24.35 -16.90
N ASP A 317 -1.91 -23.64 -17.24
CA ASP A 317 -0.82 -24.12 -18.10
C ASP A 317 -0.13 -25.39 -17.52
N ARG A 318 0.03 -25.44 -16.19
CA ARG A 318 0.64 -26.62 -15.51
C ARG A 318 -0.27 -27.83 -15.46
N ASN A 319 -1.60 -27.64 -15.40
CA ASN A 319 -2.53 -28.73 -15.10
C ASN A 319 -3.38 -29.17 -16.31
N LEU A 320 -3.44 -28.37 -17.37
CA LEU A 320 -4.23 -28.67 -18.55
C LEU A 320 -3.33 -28.68 -19.81
N PRO A 321 -3.65 -29.50 -20.81
CA PRO A 321 -2.90 -29.55 -22.08
C PRO A 321 -3.19 -28.33 -22.98
N ILE A 322 -3.14 -27.14 -22.40
CA ILE A 322 -3.42 -25.87 -23.05
C ILE A 322 -2.20 -24.97 -22.84
N ASN A 323 -1.46 -24.69 -23.90
CA ASN A 323 -0.33 -23.76 -23.81
C ASN A 323 -0.85 -22.32 -23.70
N LEU A 324 -0.95 -21.82 -22.48
CA LEU A 324 -1.31 -20.41 -22.19
C LEU A 324 -0.08 -19.50 -22.01
N ASN A 325 1.14 -20.03 -22.17
CA ASN A 325 2.35 -19.24 -21.89
C ASN A 325 2.85 -18.42 -23.11
N ASP A 326 2.06 -18.37 -24.19
CA ASP A 326 2.33 -17.44 -25.30
C ASP A 326 2.09 -15.99 -24.87
N PRO A 327 3.11 -15.09 -24.95
CA PRO A 327 2.98 -13.72 -24.50
C PRO A 327 1.91 -12.91 -25.24
N VAL A 328 1.65 -13.20 -26.52
CA VAL A 328 0.63 -12.50 -27.31
C VAL A 328 -0.77 -12.85 -26.82
N LEU A 329 -1.03 -14.16 -26.68
CA LEU A 329 -2.30 -14.66 -26.15
C LEU A 329 -2.55 -14.14 -24.72
N LEU A 330 -1.54 -14.19 -23.85
CA LEU A 330 -1.63 -13.68 -22.48
C LEU A 330 -1.93 -12.19 -22.43
N ASN A 331 -1.32 -11.39 -23.32
CA ASN A 331 -1.63 -9.96 -23.41
C ASN A 331 -3.09 -9.73 -23.79
N VAL A 332 -3.59 -10.44 -24.82
CA VAL A 332 -4.98 -10.32 -25.28
C VAL A 332 -5.95 -10.72 -24.17
N LEU A 333 -5.71 -11.87 -23.51
CA LEU A 333 -6.56 -12.35 -22.43
C LEU A 333 -6.53 -11.38 -21.22
N SER A 334 -5.35 -10.98 -20.76
CA SER A 334 -5.22 -10.09 -19.60
C SER A 334 -5.88 -8.73 -19.84
N PHE A 335 -5.58 -8.08 -20.97
CA PHE A 335 -6.18 -6.78 -21.28
C PHE A 335 -7.66 -6.88 -21.61
N GLY A 336 -8.09 -7.93 -22.32
CA GLY A 336 -9.48 -8.16 -22.69
C GLY A 336 -10.35 -8.41 -21.48
N LEU A 337 -9.96 -9.34 -20.60
CA LEU A 337 -10.72 -9.67 -19.38
C LEU A 337 -10.71 -8.52 -18.37
N PHE A 338 -9.59 -7.83 -18.20
CA PHE A 338 -9.54 -6.65 -17.34
C PHE A 338 -10.40 -5.51 -17.90
N GLY A 339 -10.32 -5.24 -19.22
CA GLY A 339 -11.15 -4.23 -19.88
C GLY A 339 -12.65 -4.54 -19.76
N ALA A 340 -13.04 -5.79 -20.02
CA ALA A 340 -14.42 -6.24 -19.83
C ALA A 340 -14.90 -6.07 -18.38
N SER A 341 -14.03 -6.37 -17.40
CA SER A 341 -14.30 -6.14 -15.98
C SER A 341 -14.50 -4.67 -15.65
N CYS A 342 -13.65 -3.78 -16.18
CA CYS A 342 -13.80 -2.33 -16.01
C CYS A 342 -15.15 -1.83 -16.58
N VAL A 343 -15.55 -2.32 -17.75
CA VAL A 343 -16.86 -1.99 -18.35
C VAL A 343 -18.00 -2.52 -17.50
N ALA A 344 -17.90 -3.75 -17.01
CA ALA A 344 -18.90 -4.33 -16.10
C ALA A 344 -19.04 -3.55 -14.80
N ILE A 345 -17.91 -3.13 -14.18
CA ILE A 345 -17.90 -2.31 -12.98
C ILE A 345 -18.49 -0.91 -13.24
N LEU A 346 -18.21 -0.31 -14.39
CA LEU A 346 -18.82 0.96 -14.82
C LEU A 346 -20.33 0.82 -14.93
N ILE A 347 -20.81 -0.19 -15.67
CA ILE A 347 -22.25 -0.46 -15.86
C ILE A 347 -22.92 -0.72 -14.51
N LEU A 348 -22.33 -1.57 -13.67
CA LEU A 348 -22.82 -1.83 -12.32
C LEU A 348 -22.91 -0.54 -11.52
N GLY A 349 -21.82 0.23 -11.45
CA GLY A 349 -21.74 1.47 -10.69
C GLY A 349 -22.78 2.51 -11.14
N LEU A 350 -23.08 2.60 -12.43
CA LEU A 350 -24.10 3.50 -12.97
C LEU A 350 -25.54 3.00 -12.70
N LYS A 351 -25.79 1.69 -12.78
CA LYS A 351 -27.13 1.10 -12.65
C LYS A 351 -27.61 0.88 -11.22
N VAL A 352 -26.71 0.70 -10.24
CA VAL A 352 -27.12 0.51 -8.83
C VAL A 352 -27.90 1.72 -8.32
N GLN A 353 -28.91 1.48 -7.47
CA GLN A 353 -29.79 2.55 -6.97
C GLN A 353 -29.03 3.56 -6.09
N ARG A 354 -28.24 3.06 -5.11
CA ARG A 354 -27.39 3.92 -4.31
C ARG A 354 -26.13 4.36 -5.06
N THR A 355 -25.58 5.49 -4.69
CA THR A 355 -24.22 5.85 -5.13
C THR A 355 -23.21 4.88 -4.50
N PRO A 356 -22.43 4.14 -5.30
CA PRO A 356 -21.43 3.23 -4.76
C PRO A 356 -20.36 4.02 -4.02
N ARG A 357 -19.73 3.39 -3.01
CA ARG A 357 -18.57 3.99 -2.34
C ARG A 357 -17.33 3.91 -3.24
N VAL A 358 -16.49 4.94 -3.18
CA VAL A 358 -15.25 4.95 -3.98
C VAL A 358 -14.36 3.75 -3.65
N ALA A 359 -14.31 3.34 -2.37
CA ALA A 359 -13.53 2.17 -1.96
C ALA A 359 -14.03 0.86 -2.58
N GLU A 360 -15.36 0.69 -2.73
CA GLU A 360 -15.95 -0.47 -3.41
C GLU A 360 -15.48 -0.56 -4.87
N LEU A 361 -15.56 0.57 -5.59
CA LEU A 361 -15.14 0.64 -6.98
C LEU A 361 -13.63 0.42 -7.15
N ALA A 362 -12.82 1.08 -6.31
CA ALA A 362 -11.37 0.94 -6.35
C ALA A 362 -10.93 -0.50 -6.05
N PHE A 363 -11.52 -1.14 -5.03
CA PHE A 363 -11.27 -2.54 -4.72
C PHE A 363 -11.62 -3.45 -5.89
N LEU A 364 -12.82 -3.29 -6.49
CA LEU A 364 -13.25 -4.13 -7.62
C LEU A 364 -12.32 -4.01 -8.82
N ILE A 365 -11.88 -2.79 -9.17
CA ILE A 365 -10.98 -2.57 -10.31
C ILE A 365 -9.60 -3.21 -10.04
N VAL A 366 -9.02 -3.00 -8.86
CA VAL A 366 -7.70 -3.55 -8.54
C VAL A 366 -7.77 -5.08 -8.38
N ALA A 367 -8.82 -5.62 -7.77
CA ALA A 367 -9.03 -7.06 -7.65
C ALA A 367 -9.19 -7.73 -9.03
N ALA A 368 -9.98 -7.13 -9.93
CA ALA A 368 -10.13 -7.61 -11.31
C ALA A 368 -8.78 -7.56 -12.06
N PHE A 369 -8.00 -6.48 -11.88
CA PHE A 369 -6.67 -6.40 -12.46
C PHE A 369 -5.79 -7.56 -11.99
N LEU A 370 -5.71 -7.84 -10.70
CA LEU A 370 -4.86 -8.90 -10.17
C LEU A 370 -5.31 -10.28 -10.67
N LEU A 371 -6.61 -10.58 -10.64
CA LEU A 371 -7.13 -11.87 -11.08
C LEU A 371 -6.88 -12.16 -12.58
N PHE A 372 -6.94 -11.12 -13.42
CA PHE A 372 -6.85 -11.27 -14.87
C PHE A 372 -5.50 -10.82 -15.45
N ASN A 373 -4.59 -10.30 -14.64
CA ASN A 373 -3.26 -9.96 -15.11
C ASN A 373 -2.37 -11.21 -15.20
N LYS A 374 -1.60 -11.32 -16.27
CA LYS A 374 -0.59 -12.38 -16.44
C LYS A 374 0.59 -12.28 -15.46
N VAL A 375 0.66 -11.20 -14.69
CA VAL A 375 1.69 -10.95 -13.68
C VAL A 375 1.02 -10.63 -12.35
N TRP A 376 1.09 -11.55 -11.43
CA TRP A 376 0.71 -11.33 -10.04
C TRP A 376 1.84 -11.81 -9.13
N SER A 377 2.84 -10.99 -8.96
CA SER A 377 3.85 -11.24 -7.92
C SER A 377 3.20 -11.16 -6.54
N PRO A 378 3.48 -12.06 -5.60
CA PRO A 378 2.73 -12.19 -4.33
C PRO A 378 2.63 -10.88 -3.53
N GLN A 379 3.63 -10.00 -3.58
CA GLN A 379 3.60 -8.70 -2.91
C GLN A 379 2.53 -7.73 -3.45
N TYR A 380 1.97 -7.95 -4.65
CA TYR A 380 0.89 -7.11 -5.18
C TYR A 380 -0.39 -7.21 -4.33
N SER A 381 -0.55 -8.28 -3.58
CA SER A 381 -1.66 -8.43 -2.61
C SER A 381 -1.68 -7.32 -1.56
N LEU A 382 -0.53 -6.69 -1.24
CA LEU A 382 -0.48 -5.50 -0.37
C LEU A 382 -1.32 -4.34 -0.89
N TRP A 383 -1.51 -4.21 -2.21
CA TRP A 383 -2.34 -3.14 -2.81
C TRP A 383 -3.80 -3.27 -2.41
N LEU A 384 -4.28 -4.52 -2.27
CA LEU A 384 -5.66 -4.80 -1.88
C LEU A 384 -5.91 -4.60 -0.38
N VAL A 385 -4.91 -4.77 0.49
CA VAL A 385 -5.11 -4.74 1.95
C VAL A 385 -5.87 -3.48 2.40
N PRO A 386 -5.39 -2.24 2.17
CA PRO A 386 -6.13 -1.05 2.60
C PRO A 386 -7.43 -0.86 1.84
N LEU A 387 -7.48 -1.21 0.54
CA LEU A 387 -8.69 -1.08 -0.28
C LEU A 387 -9.79 -2.04 0.18
N ALA A 388 -9.45 -3.30 0.48
CA ALA A 388 -10.39 -4.31 0.98
C ALA A 388 -10.96 -3.90 2.35
N VAL A 389 -10.12 -3.38 3.25
CA VAL A 389 -10.56 -2.89 4.57
C VAL A 389 -11.52 -1.71 4.43
N LEU A 390 -11.27 -0.79 3.50
CA LEU A 390 -12.18 0.34 3.24
C LEU A 390 -13.46 -0.10 2.52
N ALA A 391 -13.38 -1.10 1.63
CA ALA A 391 -14.51 -1.55 0.81
C ALA A 391 -15.42 -2.53 1.55
N PHE A 392 -14.83 -3.51 2.24
CA PHE A 392 -15.52 -4.69 2.76
C PHE A 392 -14.92 -5.14 4.10
N PRO A 393 -15.06 -4.35 5.18
CA PRO A 393 -14.44 -4.62 6.48
C PRO A 393 -15.10 -5.80 7.21
N GLN A 394 -15.07 -6.99 6.62
CA GLN A 394 -15.59 -8.24 7.18
C GLN A 394 -14.42 -9.10 7.68
N TRP A 395 -14.08 -8.97 8.95
CA TRP A 395 -12.93 -9.62 9.58
C TRP A 395 -12.88 -11.14 9.34
N LYS A 396 -14.06 -11.81 9.39
CA LYS A 396 -14.18 -13.26 9.13
C LYS A 396 -13.77 -13.70 7.72
N VAL A 397 -13.69 -12.77 6.77
CA VAL A 397 -13.26 -13.01 5.39
C VAL A 397 -11.87 -12.45 5.17
N LEU A 398 -11.63 -11.21 5.62
CA LEU A 398 -10.36 -10.52 5.37
C LEU A 398 -9.18 -11.18 6.06
N PHE A 399 -9.31 -11.57 7.34
CA PHE A 399 -8.20 -12.17 8.07
C PHE A 399 -7.78 -13.54 7.50
N PRO A 400 -8.70 -14.50 7.28
CA PRO A 400 -8.35 -15.75 6.60
C PRO A 400 -7.75 -15.54 5.20
N TRP A 401 -8.29 -14.61 4.41
CA TRP A 401 -7.68 -14.25 3.14
C TRP A 401 -6.23 -13.81 3.30
N MET A 402 -5.95 -12.87 4.22
CA MET A 402 -4.61 -12.34 4.45
C MET A 402 -3.62 -13.44 4.89
N VAL A 403 -4.08 -14.40 5.68
CA VAL A 403 -3.25 -15.56 6.09
C VAL A 403 -2.99 -16.46 4.89
N THR A 404 -4.03 -16.83 4.14
CA THR A 404 -3.91 -17.70 2.95
C THR A 404 -2.98 -17.09 1.91
N ASP A 405 -3.15 -15.81 1.63
CA ASP A 405 -2.35 -15.08 0.64
C ASP A 405 -0.88 -14.89 1.11
N ALA A 406 -0.66 -14.65 2.40
CA ALA A 406 0.69 -14.62 2.98
C ALA A 406 1.42 -15.96 2.85
N MET A 407 0.69 -17.08 2.92
CA MET A 407 1.25 -18.44 2.75
C MET A 407 1.68 -18.75 1.32
N VAL A 408 1.19 -18.01 0.32
CA VAL A 408 1.66 -18.14 -1.08
C VAL A 408 3.17 -17.96 -1.17
N TRP A 409 3.73 -17.03 -0.38
CA TRP A 409 5.17 -16.74 -0.43
C TRP A 409 6.07 -17.90 -0.01
N PRO A 410 5.99 -18.46 1.21
CA PRO A 410 6.85 -19.57 1.60
C PRO A 410 6.62 -20.79 0.72
N ILE A 411 5.39 -21.07 0.30
CA ILE A 411 5.08 -22.20 -0.59
C ILE A 411 5.74 -22.01 -1.95
N LEU A 412 5.68 -20.81 -2.54
CA LEU A 412 6.39 -20.48 -3.78
C LEU A 412 7.90 -20.64 -3.62
N MET A 413 8.48 -20.13 -2.53
CA MET A 413 9.92 -20.24 -2.30
C MET A 413 10.36 -21.70 -2.17
N TRP A 414 9.62 -22.52 -1.44
CA TRP A 414 9.92 -23.94 -1.31
C TRP A 414 9.65 -24.71 -2.61
N HIS A 415 8.69 -24.31 -3.43
CA HIS A 415 8.53 -24.86 -4.77
C HIS A 415 9.74 -24.53 -5.68
N MET A 416 10.28 -23.32 -5.59
CA MET A 416 11.45 -22.91 -6.37
C MET A 416 12.76 -23.64 -6.00
N LEU A 417 12.81 -24.34 -4.87
CA LEU A 417 13.90 -25.25 -4.55
C LEU A 417 14.01 -26.42 -5.54
N GLY A 418 12.91 -26.81 -6.17
CA GLY A 418 12.80 -28.02 -6.97
C GLY A 418 12.68 -29.30 -6.13
N THR A 419 11.97 -30.28 -6.65
CA THR A 419 11.69 -31.57 -5.96
C THR A 419 12.97 -32.35 -5.63
N ASP A 420 14.00 -32.24 -6.47
CA ASP A 420 15.32 -32.87 -6.26
C ASP A 420 16.02 -32.33 -5.00
N ASN A 421 15.73 -31.09 -4.61
CA ASN A 421 16.25 -30.47 -3.39
C ASN A 421 15.22 -30.49 -2.23
N LYS A 422 14.28 -31.43 -2.25
CA LYS A 422 13.18 -31.54 -1.27
C LYS A 422 12.25 -30.35 -1.24
N GLY A 423 12.13 -29.62 -2.35
CA GLY A 423 11.16 -28.56 -2.53
C GLY A 423 9.73 -29.10 -2.70
N LEU A 424 8.76 -28.21 -2.56
CA LEU A 424 7.34 -28.57 -2.70
C LEU A 424 6.97 -28.80 -4.17
N PRO A 425 6.13 -29.81 -4.45
CA PRO A 425 5.59 -30.02 -5.78
C PRO A 425 4.61 -28.88 -6.18
N HIS A 426 4.33 -28.74 -7.48
CA HIS A 426 3.53 -27.63 -8.01
C HIS A 426 2.07 -27.65 -7.53
N GLU A 427 1.51 -28.83 -7.21
CA GLU A 427 0.12 -28.99 -6.75
C GLU A 427 -0.14 -28.21 -5.45
N MET A 428 0.85 -28.13 -4.57
CA MET A 428 0.75 -27.34 -3.34
C MET A 428 0.72 -25.83 -3.62
N LEU A 429 1.52 -25.38 -4.61
CA LEU A 429 1.49 -24.01 -5.07
C LEU A 429 0.16 -23.68 -5.74
N ASP A 430 -0.34 -24.58 -6.60
CA ASP A 430 -1.63 -24.39 -7.28
C ASP A 430 -2.80 -24.31 -6.30
N LEU A 431 -2.81 -25.19 -5.29
CA LEU A 431 -3.85 -25.20 -4.25
C LEU A 431 -3.92 -23.88 -3.49
N ILE A 432 -2.76 -23.34 -3.07
CA ILE A 432 -2.75 -22.08 -2.31
C ILE A 432 -3.10 -20.87 -3.19
N VAL A 433 -2.70 -20.86 -4.46
CA VAL A 433 -3.05 -19.83 -5.44
C VAL A 433 -4.56 -19.84 -5.69
N ILE A 434 -5.16 -21.01 -5.97
CA ILE A 434 -6.62 -21.16 -6.16
C ILE A 434 -7.37 -20.71 -4.90
N SER A 435 -6.87 -21.07 -3.71
CA SER A 435 -7.48 -20.68 -2.43
C SER A 435 -7.47 -19.17 -2.23
N ARG A 436 -6.35 -18.49 -2.53
CA ARG A 436 -6.24 -17.03 -2.51
C ARG A 436 -7.25 -16.40 -3.48
N ASP A 437 -7.29 -16.87 -4.72
CA ASP A 437 -8.17 -16.33 -5.76
C ASP A 437 -9.65 -16.52 -5.38
N ALA A 438 -10.00 -17.66 -4.78
CA ALA A 438 -11.34 -17.91 -4.27
C ALA A 438 -11.75 -16.89 -3.19
N PHE A 439 -10.86 -16.53 -2.25
CA PHE A 439 -11.13 -15.47 -1.29
C PHE A 439 -11.35 -14.10 -1.97
N ILE A 440 -10.57 -13.76 -2.99
CA ILE A 440 -10.76 -12.51 -3.75
C ILE A 440 -12.13 -12.52 -4.43
N VAL A 441 -12.54 -13.64 -5.05
CA VAL A 441 -13.87 -13.78 -5.65
C VAL A 441 -15.00 -13.63 -4.62
N VAL A 442 -14.85 -14.25 -3.44
CA VAL A 442 -15.81 -14.09 -2.31
C VAL A 442 -15.94 -12.61 -1.90
N MET A 443 -14.83 -11.88 -1.82
CA MET A 443 -14.84 -10.45 -1.51
C MET A 443 -15.50 -9.63 -2.62
N ILE A 444 -15.20 -9.90 -3.91
CA ILE A 444 -15.84 -9.26 -5.06
C ILE A 444 -17.35 -9.46 -5.00
N VAL A 445 -17.81 -10.70 -4.81
CA VAL A 445 -19.25 -11.02 -4.68
C VAL A 445 -19.86 -10.29 -3.48
N GLY A 446 -19.14 -10.26 -2.35
CA GLY A 446 -19.56 -9.54 -1.15
C GLY A 446 -19.78 -8.05 -1.39
N VAL A 447 -18.82 -7.38 -2.04
CA VAL A 447 -18.88 -5.96 -2.42
C VAL A 447 -20.02 -5.70 -3.42
N ILE A 448 -20.16 -6.54 -4.46
CA ILE A 448 -21.27 -6.41 -5.42
C ILE A 448 -22.62 -6.53 -4.71
N ARG A 449 -22.79 -7.48 -3.80
CA ARG A 449 -24.02 -7.65 -3.01
C ARG A 449 -24.30 -6.44 -2.11
N GLN A 450 -23.27 -5.79 -1.53
CA GLN A 450 -23.42 -4.53 -0.81
C GLN A 450 -23.89 -3.41 -1.75
N MET A 451 -23.27 -3.26 -2.91
CA MET A 451 -23.66 -2.26 -3.92
C MET A 451 -25.11 -2.43 -4.38
N LEU A 452 -25.57 -3.67 -4.55
CA LEU A 452 -26.94 -4.01 -4.93
C LEU A 452 -27.95 -3.91 -3.77
N GLY A 453 -27.54 -3.55 -2.55
CA GLY A 453 -28.41 -3.53 -1.38
C GLY A 453 -28.86 -4.91 -0.88
N ARG A 454 -28.26 -5.99 -1.38
CA ARG A 454 -28.55 -7.38 -0.97
C ARG A 454 -27.75 -7.84 0.25
N ARG A 455 -26.88 -6.98 0.78
CA ARG A 455 -26.08 -7.16 1.99
C ARG A 455 -25.93 -5.81 2.66
N ALA A 456 -25.99 -5.80 4.02
CA ALA A 456 -25.71 -4.59 4.81
C ALA A 456 -24.28 -4.06 4.55
N ASP A 457 -24.14 -2.75 4.52
CA ASP A 457 -22.86 -2.06 4.35
C ASP A 457 -22.47 -1.43 5.70
N PRO A 458 -21.62 -2.10 6.51
CA PRO A 458 -21.27 -1.63 7.85
C PRO A 458 -20.54 -0.28 7.86
N VAL A 459 -19.93 0.11 6.72
CA VAL A 459 -19.29 1.42 6.60
C VAL A 459 -20.33 2.52 6.44
N MET A 460 -21.34 2.29 5.61
CA MET A 460 -22.45 3.24 5.43
C MET A 460 -23.26 3.37 6.72
N ASP A 461 -23.52 2.25 7.39
CA ASP A 461 -24.25 2.23 8.68
C ASP A 461 -23.51 3.05 9.75
N ALA A 462 -22.19 2.87 9.89
CA ALA A 462 -21.36 3.61 10.84
C ALA A 462 -21.24 5.12 10.52
N HIS A 463 -21.55 5.55 9.29
CA HIS A 463 -21.40 6.94 8.84
C HIS A 463 -22.72 7.59 8.41
N ALA A 464 -23.84 7.12 8.96
CA ALA A 464 -25.19 7.67 8.70
C ALA A 464 -25.53 7.74 7.18
N GLY A 465 -25.20 6.67 6.46
CA GLY A 465 -25.49 6.56 5.02
C GLY A 465 -24.59 7.43 4.11
N ARG A 466 -23.43 7.88 4.57
CA ARG A 466 -22.52 8.75 3.81
C ARG A 466 -21.21 8.05 3.46
N ASP A 467 -20.77 8.18 2.21
CA ASP A 467 -19.41 7.85 1.84
C ASP A 467 -18.47 9.02 2.18
N LEU A 468 -17.65 8.84 3.21
CA LEU A 468 -16.67 9.86 3.63
C LEU A 468 -15.59 10.11 2.58
N LEU A 469 -15.33 9.14 1.69
CA LEU A 469 -14.25 9.17 0.71
C LEU A 469 -14.67 9.82 -0.60
N ALA A 470 -15.98 10.02 -0.81
CA ALA A 470 -16.50 10.60 -2.04
C ALA A 470 -16.15 12.10 -2.20
N GLY A 471 -15.96 12.85 -1.11
CA GLY A 471 -15.61 14.26 -1.15
C GLY A 471 -16.51 15.08 -2.11
N PRO A 472 -15.93 15.80 -3.09
CA PRO A 472 -16.70 16.58 -4.07
C PRO A 472 -17.47 15.73 -5.07
N PHE A 473 -17.21 14.42 -5.14
CA PHE A 473 -17.92 13.47 -6.00
C PHE A 473 -19.20 12.90 -5.37
N GLY A 474 -19.47 13.15 -4.08
CA GLY A 474 -20.65 12.66 -3.38
C GLY A 474 -21.95 13.32 -3.83
N ALA A 475 -23.07 12.62 -3.61
CA ALA A 475 -24.41 13.16 -3.83
C ALA A 475 -24.63 14.40 -2.91
N GLY A 476 -24.65 15.58 -3.46
CA GLY A 476 -24.76 16.86 -2.72
C GLY A 476 -23.48 17.69 -2.64
N GLY A 477 -22.40 17.25 -3.22
CA GLY A 477 -21.10 17.97 -3.25
C GLY A 477 -21.13 19.35 -3.90
N ARG A 478 -22.20 19.69 -4.67
CA ARG A 478 -22.37 21.01 -5.29
C ARG A 478 -22.63 22.14 -4.30
N ARG A 479 -23.12 21.88 -3.08
CA ARG A 479 -23.58 22.95 -2.16
C ARG A 479 -22.74 23.16 -0.90
N LYS A 480 -21.85 22.24 -0.51
CA LYS A 480 -21.12 22.32 0.78
C LYS A 480 -19.63 22.56 0.71
N ALA A 481 -18.96 22.31 -0.41
CA ALA A 481 -17.50 22.48 -0.53
C ALA A 481 -17.01 23.93 -0.35
N LEU A 482 -17.89 24.91 -0.38
CA LEU A 482 -17.56 26.34 -0.23
C LEU A 482 -17.87 26.93 1.15
N ARG A 483 -18.51 26.21 2.07
CA ARG A 483 -18.96 26.77 3.36
C ARG A 483 -18.31 26.20 4.63
N GLU A 484 -17.63 25.08 4.60
CA GLU A 484 -17.13 24.43 5.84
C GLU A 484 -15.60 24.29 5.96
N VAL A 485 -14.83 24.81 5.02
CA VAL A 485 -13.37 24.94 5.23
C VAL A 485 -13.11 26.31 5.83
N GLY A 486 -13.34 26.42 7.13
CA GLY A 486 -12.92 27.60 7.90
C GLY A 486 -11.41 27.79 7.75
N TRP A 487 -10.97 29.05 7.61
CA TRP A 487 -9.58 29.47 7.42
C TRP A 487 -8.59 28.87 8.45
N ALA A 488 -9.08 28.42 9.60
CA ALA A 488 -8.26 27.81 10.66
C ALA A 488 -7.72 26.38 10.34
N GLN A 489 -8.33 25.64 9.39
CA GLN A 489 -7.83 24.32 8.98
C GLN A 489 -6.79 24.37 7.86
N ARG A 490 -6.57 25.52 7.23
CA ARG A 490 -5.60 25.68 6.14
C ARG A 490 -4.13 25.82 6.60
N PHE A 491 -3.87 26.06 7.88
CA PHE A 491 -2.54 26.36 8.40
C PHE A 491 -1.92 25.34 9.36
N CYS A 492 -2.55 24.18 9.59
CA CYS A 492 -1.95 23.09 10.38
C CYS A 492 -1.14 22.08 9.55
N TRP A 493 -0.67 22.45 8.40
CA TRP A 493 0.30 21.68 7.63
C TRP A 493 1.71 22.26 7.82
N SER A 494 2.31 22.03 9.00
CA SER A 494 3.76 22.09 9.13
C SER A 494 4.31 20.67 8.90
N PRO A 495 5.17 20.46 7.90
CA PRO A 495 5.70 19.12 7.61
C PRO A 495 6.75 18.63 8.60
N TRP A 496 6.94 19.28 9.75
CA TRP A 496 8.11 19.15 10.59
C TRP A 496 7.91 18.69 12.04
N PRO A 497 7.09 17.71 12.39
CA PRO A 497 7.37 16.99 13.64
C PRO A 497 7.50 15.46 13.53
N ALA A 498 7.31 14.86 12.34
CA ALA A 498 7.31 13.39 12.27
C ALA A 498 8.73 12.77 12.41
N PHE A 499 9.78 13.48 12.04
CA PHE A 499 11.15 12.94 12.05
C PHE A 499 11.84 13.01 13.43
N LEU A 500 11.44 13.93 14.31
CA LEU A 500 12.06 14.09 15.63
C LEU A 500 11.40 13.26 16.75
N TRP A 501 10.23 12.63 16.48
CA TRP A 501 9.49 11.89 17.50
C TRP A 501 9.85 10.40 17.59
N VAL A 502 10.53 9.85 16.60
CA VAL A 502 11.00 8.45 16.63
C VAL A 502 12.27 8.30 17.47
N PHE A 503 13.05 9.38 17.68
CA PHE A 503 14.32 9.36 18.42
C PHE A 503 14.31 9.96 19.83
N SER A 504 13.17 10.46 20.34
CA SER A 504 13.10 11.06 21.70
C SER A 504 12.58 10.11 22.78
N VAL A 505 12.93 8.82 22.71
CA VAL A 505 12.62 7.84 23.78
C VAL A 505 13.68 7.85 24.91
N SER A 506 14.71 8.70 24.83
CA SER A 506 15.77 8.76 25.84
C SER A 506 16.09 10.19 26.26
N ALA A 507 15.19 10.84 26.99
CA ALA A 507 15.54 11.96 27.88
C ALA A 507 14.34 12.30 28.78
N ALA A 508 14.06 11.44 29.74
CA ALA A 508 13.22 11.77 30.88
C ALA A 508 14.13 12.19 32.04
N HIS A 509 14.32 13.51 32.20
CA HIS A 509 14.59 14.18 33.47
C HIS A 509 14.92 15.65 33.21
N LEU A 510 13.89 16.51 33.25
CA LEU A 510 14.07 17.93 33.59
C LEU A 510 12.77 18.42 34.30
N PRO A 511 12.89 19.22 35.36
CA PRO A 511 11.82 19.49 36.32
C PRO A 511 10.78 20.51 35.84
N ALA A 512 9.58 20.33 36.34
CA ALA A 512 8.31 20.99 35.99
C ALA A 512 8.14 22.44 36.47
N SER A 513 9.14 23.31 36.34
CA SER A 513 9.03 24.68 36.85
C SER A 513 9.07 25.80 35.82
N CYS A 514 9.11 25.50 34.51
CA CYS A 514 9.27 26.55 33.47
C CYS A 514 8.07 26.76 32.53
N ILE A 515 6.89 26.21 32.79
CA ILE A 515 5.73 26.32 31.86
C ILE A 515 4.52 27.08 32.48
N ARG A 516 4.74 27.91 33.49
CA ARG A 516 3.61 28.63 34.12
C ARG A 516 3.48 30.12 33.78
N ASN A 517 4.26 30.68 32.87
CA ASN A 517 4.26 32.14 32.65
C ASN A 517 4.04 32.63 31.22
N ARG A 518 3.27 31.90 30.37
CA ARG A 518 2.92 32.44 29.03
C ARG A 518 1.46 32.25 28.57
N ILE A 519 0.51 32.06 29.48
CA ILE A 519 -0.94 31.95 29.12
C ILE A 519 -1.79 33.10 29.73
N SER A 520 -1.21 34.20 30.14
CA SER A 520 -1.97 35.32 30.72
C SER A 520 -2.02 36.62 29.88
N ARG A 521 -1.73 36.56 28.58
CA ARG A 521 -1.91 37.77 27.72
C ARG A 521 -2.49 37.44 26.35
N PHE A 522 -3.70 36.93 26.31
CA PHE A 522 -4.62 37.08 25.16
C PHE A 522 -6.06 36.84 25.65
N GLY A 523 -6.53 37.79 26.45
CA GLY A 523 -7.93 37.95 26.77
C GLY A 523 -8.40 39.29 26.27
N ARG A 524 -9.58 39.26 25.60
CA ARG A 524 -10.44 40.36 25.19
C ARG A 524 -10.07 41.09 23.90
N CYS A 525 -10.75 40.75 22.86
CA CYS A 525 -11.33 41.70 21.94
C CYS A 525 -12.82 41.39 21.75
N SER A 526 -13.62 42.30 22.21
CA SER A 526 -15.06 42.29 22.19
C SER A 526 -15.63 42.42 20.78
N ALA A 527 -16.73 41.76 20.55
CA ALA A 527 -17.61 41.98 19.43
C ALA A 527 -18.30 43.37 19.54
N SER A 528 -18.16 44.22 18.55
CA SER A 528 -19.17 45.21 18.20
C SER A 528 -18.98 45.72 16.77
N ARG A 529 -20.03 45.46 15.95
CA ARG A 529 -20.63 46.25 14.88
C ARG A 529 -19.87 46.59 13.60
N LEU A 530 -20.58 46.26 12.56
CA LEU A 530 -20.95 47.08 11.38
C LEU A 530 -20.40 46.58 10.03
N CYS A 531 -21.44 46.41 9.22
CA CYS A 531 -21.63 46.32 7.78
C CYS A 531 -21.33 45.04 7.09
#